data_59c5ee63496cbf9cbc9d3ce697773925
#
_entry.id   59c5ee63496cbf9cbc9d3ce697773925
#
_cell.length_a   1.000
_cell.length_b   1.000
_cell.length_c   1.000
_cell.angle_alpha   90.00
_cell.angle_beta   90.00
_cell.angle_gamma   90.00
#
_symmetry.space_group_name_H-M   'P 1'
#
loop_
_entity.id
_entity.type
_entity.pdbx_description
1 polymer ?
#
loop_
_entity_poly.entity_id
_entity_poly.type
_entity_poly.pdbx_seq_one_letter_code
_entity_poly.pdbx_strand_id
1 'polypeptide(L)'
;MIKKEIQDTSLIQHLASLPSDGREVFLLHDGQIRLTAIAATTLINEMRANHETGLLETYVLGQAYLAAGLLASTVKERDRVQLNLEGGGPIGGVYTEAWADGSVRGYLKHNPIPLKKPLESLDLDELYGPGFLTVTKILEGRKTPFSGQVMMLYGDLAKDLAHYFSQSEQTPTLIILSIHFDKDGNVDGSGAIFIQALPGCDENTLEKVEDMSTSLPSLGAALAEGKAVRAFVEEHFAPFGVQHLERQELNFHCPCSKEQYQTYLGQLGKEERDDILQNGPFPLELVCLNCNTHYYFSEEELSTLLNAENTQP
;
A
#
# COMPACT_ATOMS: atom_id res chain seq x y z
N MET A 1 -7.11 14.77 3.93
CA MET A 1 -8.09 13.66 3.99
C MET A 1 -8.88 13.67 5.28
N ILE A 2 -10.02 12.99 5.32
CA ILE A 2 -10.82 12.75 6.53
C ILE A 2 -10.69 11.26 6.85
N LYS A 3 -10.13 10.94 8.02
CA LYS A 3 -10.06 9.55 8.51
C LYS A 3 -11.40 9.16 9.12
N LYS A 4 -11.91 7.97 8.76
CA LYS A 4 -13.03 7.34 9.46
C LYS A 4 -12.54 6.69 10.75
N GLU A 5 -13.29 6.80 11.81
CA GLU A 5 -12.97 6.17 13.08
C GLU A 5 -13.20 4.65 13.01
N ILE A 6 -12.27 3.90 13.58
CA ILE A 6 -12.46 2.47 13.83
C ILE A 6 -13.51 2.35 14.95
N GLN A 7 -14.59 1.57 14.72
CA GLN A 7 -15.72 1.50 15.64
C GLN A 7 -15.57 0.40 16.69
N ASP A 8 -14.79 -0.64 16.41
CA ASP A 8 -14.60 -1.78 17.32
C ASP A 8 -13.68 -1.39 18.48
N THR A 9 -14.27 -1.31 19.68
CA THR A 9 -13.55 -0.94 20.91
C THR A 9 -12.47 -1.95 21.29
N SER A 10 -12.68 -3.25 21.03
CA SER A 10 -11.70 -4.28 21.33
C SER A 10 -10.49 -4.17 20.41
N LEU A 11 -10.72 -3.90 19.13
CA LEU A 11 -9.68 -3.64 18.17
C LEU A 11 -8.89 -2.37 18.52
N ILE A 12 -9.55 -1.28 18.89
CA ILE A 12 -8.88 -0.03 19.32
C ILE A 12 -7.95 -0.29 20.51
N GLN A 13 -8.41 -1.04 21.52
CA GLN A 13 -7.58 -1.41 22.68
C GLN A 13 -6.40 -2.28 22.28
N HIS A 14 -6.62 -3.24 21.38
CA HIS A 14 -5.55 -4.07 20.85
C HIS A 14 -4.50 -3.22 20.11
N LEU A 15 -4.91 -2.41 19.14
CA LEU A 15 -4.01 -1.53 18.39
C LEU A 15 -3.20 -0.60 19.29
N ALA A 16 -3.82 -0.06 20.35
CA ALA A 16 -3.13 0.79 21.32
C ALA A 16 -2.07 0.04 22.16
N SER A 17 -2.16 -1.29 22.25
CA SER A 17 -1.18 -2.13 22.96
C SER A 17 0.01 -2.56 22.10
N LEU A 18 -0.11 -2.44 20.77
CA LEU A 18 0.94 -2.85 19.84
C LEU A 18 2.05 -1.79 19.73
N PRO A 19 3.29 -2.19 19.37
CA PRO A 19 4.29 -1.25 18.90
C PRO A 19 3.78 -0.44 17.71
N SER A 20 4.18 0.83 17.62
CA SER A 20 3.77 1.71 16.53
C SER A 20 4.23 1.18 15.17
N ASP A 21 3.38 1.37 14.16
CA ASP A 21 3.70 1.02 12.78
C ASP A 21 4.99 1.68 12.29
N GLY A 22 5.75 0.95 11.51
CA GLY A 22 7.02 1.47 11.02
C GLY A 22 7.73 0.54 10.06
N ARG A 23 8.65 1.12 9.32
CA ARG A 23 9.58 0.46 8.43
C ARG A 23 10.96 0.51 9.05
N GLU A 24 11.60 -0.65 9.20
CA GLU A 24 12.95 -0.82 9.73
C GLU A 24 13.86 -1.36 8.63
N VAL A 25 15.05 -0.81 8.50
CA VAL A 25 16.04 -1.22 7.51
C VAL A 25 17.26 -1.81 8.21
N PHE A 26 17.74 -2.93 7.71
CA PHE A 26 18.87 -3.66 8.24
C PHE A 26 19.87 -4.04 7.14
N LEU A 27 21.11 -4.24 7.54
CA LEU A 27 22.09 -4.99 6.78
C LEU A 27 22.38 -6.32 7.46
N LEU A 28 22.56 -7.35 6.66
CA LEU A 28 22.92 -8.69 7.07
C LEU A 28 24.23 -9.09 6.40
N HIS A 29 24.95 -10.02 7.04
CA HIS A 29 26.14 -10.67 6.50
C HIS A 29 27.15 -9.65 5.98
N ASP A 30 27.69 -8.82 6.89
CA ASP A 30 28.69 -7.79 6.60
C ASP A 30 28.27 -6.85 5.44
N GLY A 31 26.99 -6.57 5.32
CA GLY A 31 26.45 -5.64 4.33
C GLY A 31 26.19 -6.25 2.95
N GLN A 32 26.23 -7.56 2.78
CA GLN A 32 25.93 -8.21 1.50
C GLN A 32 24.43 -8.32 1.20
N ILE A 33 23.58 -8.22 2.24
CA ILE A 33 22.14 -8.32 2.11
C ILE A 33 21.49 -7.14 2.80
N ARG A 34 20.54 -6.51 2.12
CA ARG A 34 19.65 -5.53 2.70
C ARG A 34 18.33 -6.20 3.05
N LEU A 35 17.88 -6.01 4.28
CA LEU A 35 16.57 -6.43 4.74
C LEU A 35 15.76 -5.18 5.14
N THR A 36 14.56 -5.06 4.60
CA THR A 36 13.56 -4.10 5.07
C THR A 36 12.39 -4.86 5.66
N ALA A 37 11.96 -4.51 6.86
CA ALA A 37 10.80 -5.10 7.51
C ALA A 37 9.83 -4.01 7.94
N ILE A 38 8.53 -4.28 7.83
CA ILE A 38 7.48 -3.35 8.24
C ILE A 38 6.49 -4.01 9.18
N ALA A 39 6.01 -3.22 10.16
CA ALA A 39 4.77 -3.45 10.91
C ALA A 39 3.77 -2.37 10.47
N ALA A 40 2.53 -2.74 10.16
CA ALA A 40 1.55 -1.85 9.58
C ALA A 40 0.10 -2.18 10.01
N THR A 41 -0.08 -2.69 11.24
CA THR A 41 -1.38 -3.17 11.71
C THR A 41 -2.40 -2.04 11.83
N THR A 42 -2.00 -0.90 12.40
CA THR A 42 -2.88 0.28 12.52
C THR A 42 -3.19 0.85 11.14
N LEU A 43 -2.18 0.98 10.28
CA LEU A 43 -2.31 1.49 8.91
C LEU A 43 -3.33 0.69 8.10
N ILE A 44 -3.28 -0.65 8.16
CA ILE A 44 -4.23 -1.51 7.43
C ILE A 44 -5.65 -1.38 7.98
N ASN A 45 -5.83 -1.26 9.29
CA ASN A 45 -7.15 -1.04 9.88
C ASN A 45 -7.71 0.36 9.56
N GLU A 46 -6.89 1.40 9.53
CA GLU A 46 -7.31 2.74 9.09
C GLU A 46 -7.72 2.74 7.60
N MET A 47 -6.95 2.08 6.75
CA MET A 47 -7.30 1.86 5.35
C MET A 47 -8.64 1.13 5.23
N ARG A 48 -8.81 0.02 5.96
CA ARG A 48 -10.05 -0.77 6.01
C ARG A 48 -11.25 0.07 6.40
N ALA A 49 -11.13 0.86 7.48
CA ALA A 49 -12.20 1.73 7.95
C ALA A 49 -12.57 2.81 6.91
N ASN A 50 -11.59 3.44 6.30
CA ASN A 50 -11.82 4.49 5.29
C ASN A 50 -12.47 3.93 4.02
N HIS A 51 -11.97 2.82 3.49
CA HIS A 51 -12.45 2.20 2.26
C HIS A 51 -13.69 1.30 2.47
N GLU A 52 -14.07 1.03 3.74
CA GLU A 52 -15.19 0.15 4.09
C GLU A 52 -15.07 -1.24 3.46
N THR A 53 -13.84 -1.79 3.51
CA THR A 53 -13.53 -3.05 2.85
C THR A 53 -13.97 -4.26 3.67
N GLY A 54 -14.47 -5.29 2.98
CA GLY A 54 -14.67 -6.64 3.53
C GLY A 54 -13.35 -7.36 3.77
N LEU A 55 -13.42 -8.62 4.22
CA LEU A 55 -12.21 -9.42 4.52
C LEU A 55 -11.30 -9.61 3.30
N LEU A 56 -11.89 -10.01 2.16
CA LEU A 56 -11.15 -10.24 0.94
C LEU A 56 -10.49 -8.96 0.43
N GLU A 57 -11.27 -7.88 0.34
CA GLU A 57 -10.78 -6.58 -0.10
C GLU A 57 -9.68 -6.05 0.82
N THR A 58 -9.83 -6.24 2.13
CA THR A 58 -8.81 -5.87 3.12
C THR A 58 -7.53 -6.69 2.91
N TYR A 59 -7.65 -7.99 2.64
CA TYR A 59 -6.51 -8.84 2.36
C TYR A 59 -5.77 -8.40 1.09
N VAL A 60 -6.49 -8.22 -0.01
CA VAL A 60 -5.93 -7.83 -1.32
C VAL A 60 -5.30 -6.44 -1.27
N LEU A 61 -6.05 -5.43 -0.81
CA LEU A 61 -5.56 -4.05 -0.74
C LEU A 61 -4.47 -3.91 0.33
N GLY A 62 -4.62 -4.61 1.45
CA GLY A 62 -3.63 -4.64 2.52
C GLY A 62 -2.28 -5.16 2.07
N GLN A 63 -2.23 -6.28 1.32
CA GLN A 63 -0.98 -6.77 0.73
C GLN A 63 -0.33 -5.73 -0.18
N ALA A 64 -1.11 -5.01 -0.98
CA ALA A 64 -0.59 -3.96 -1.85
C ALA A 64 -0.05 -2.75 -1.05
N TYR A 65 -0.68 -2.39 0.08
CA TYR A 65 -0.17 -1.37 0.99
C TYR A 65 1.14 -1.79 1.64
N LEU A 66 1.23 -3.03 2.12
CA LEU A 66 2.46 -3.60 2.66
C LEU A 66 3.59 -3.57 1.62
N ALA A 67 3.29 -4.01 0.39
CA ALA A 67 4.24 -3.99 -0.72
C ALA A 67 4.71 -2.56 -1.05
N ALA A 68 3.80 -1.60 -1.18
CA ALA A 68 4.15 -0.20 -1.44
C ALA A 68 5.02 0.38 -0.32
N GLY A 69 4.68 0.10 0.96
CA GLY A 69 5.46 0.51 2.13
C GLY A 69 6.89 -0.04 2.10
N LEU A 70 7.08 -1.31 1.68
CA LEU A 70 8.40 -1.90 1.47
C LEU A 70 9.15 -1.20 0.34
N LEU A 71 8.50 -1.05 -0.82
CA LEU A 71 9.10 -0.44 -2.01
C LEU A 71 9.55 1.00 -1.76
N ALA A 72 8.85 1.75 -0.93
CA ALA A 72 9.23 3.11 -0.54
C ALA A 72 10.58 3.18 0.21
N SER A 73 11.12 2.04 0.70
CA SER A 73 12.49 1.98 1.21
C SER A 73 13.56 2.13 0.13
N THR A 74 13.19 2.01 -1.16
CA THR A 74 14.11 2.12 -2.30
C THR A 74 14.24 3.55 -2.83
N VAL A 75 13.51 4.49 -2.28
CA VAL A 75 13.50 5.92 -2.64
C VAL A 75 13.75 6.79 -1.42
N LYS A 76 14.00 8.10 -1.59
CA LYS A 76 14.47 8.99 -0.53
C LYS A 76 13.69 10.31 -0.54
N GLU A 77 13.76 11.04 0.58
CA GLU A 77 13.24 12.41 0.71
C GLU A 77 11.77 12.52 0.33
N ARG A 78 11.44 13.23 -0.75
CA ARG A 78 10.07 13.43 -1.24
C ARG A 78 9.70 12.50 -2.39
N ASP A 79 10.58 11.55 -2.67
CA ASP A 79 10.33 10.56 -3.69
C ASP A 79 9.21 9.62 -3.28
N ARG A 80 8.58 9.00 -4.28
CA ARG A 80 7.51 8.03 -4.05
C ARG A 80 7.56 6.88 -5.05
N VAL A 81 6.95 5.79 -4.63
CA VAL A 81 6.75 4.59 -5.45
C VAL A 81 5.27 4.37 -5.64
N GLN A 82 4.87 4.06 -6.86
CA GLN A 82 3.54 3.59 -7.22
C GLN A 82 3.62 2.12 -7.61
N LEU A 83 2.66 1.35 -7.12
CA LEU A 83 2.42 -0.03 -7.50
C LEU A 83 1.03 -0.11 -8.14
N ASN A 84 0.99 -0.54 -9.38
CA ASN A 84 -0.27 -0.72 -10.12
C ASN A 84 -0.36 -2.15 -10.62
N LEU A 85 -1.45 -2.83 -10.24
CA LEU A 85 -1.83 -4.14 -10.76
C LEU A 85 -3.07 -3.96 -11.61
N GLU A 86 -3.04 -4.48 -12.83
CA GLU A 86 -4.18 -4.52 -13.72
C GLU A 86 -4.38 -5.96 -14.18
N GLY A 87 -5.55 -6.53 -13.88
CA GLY A 87 -5.89 -7.91 -14.20
C GLY A 87 -7.26 -8.06 -14.84
N GLY A 88 -7.43 -9.13 -15.58
CA GLY A 88 -8.70 -9.47 -16.20
C GLY A 88 -9.70 -10.19 -15.29
N GLY A 89 -9.30 -10.50 -14.06
CA GLY A 89 -10.14 -11.17 -13.07
C GLY A 89 -11.05 -10.22 -12.28
N PRO A 90 -11.82 -10.75 -11.31
CA PRO A 90 -12.79 -9.98 -10.52
C PRO A 90 -12.21 -8.79 -9.75
N ILE A 91 -10.96 -8.87 -9.29
CA ILE A 91 -10.26 -7.74 -8.63
C ILE A 91 -10.17 -6.54 -9.58
N GLY A 92 -9.96 -6.78 -10.88
CA GLY A 92 -9.86 -5.76 -11.92
C GLY A 92 -8.61 -4.90 -11.85
N GLY A 93 -8.15 -4.57 -10.65
CA GLY A 93 -6.91 -3.84 -10.42
C GLY A 93 -6.76 -3.30 -9.00
N VAL A 94 -5.52 -3.02 -8.64
CA VAL A 94 -5.13 -2.40 -7.37
C VAL A 94 -4.12 -1.31 -7.65
N TYR A 95 -4.32 -0.16 -7.08
CA TYR A 95 -3.36 0.94 -7.12
C TYR A 95 -2.95 1.33 -5.72
N THR A 96 -1.64 1.39 -5.47
CA THR A 96 -1.10 1.92 -4.21
C THR A 96 0.09 2.83 -4.48
N GLU A 97 0.30 3.76 -3.59
CA GLU A 97 1.38 4.73 -3.64
C GLU A 97 1.95 4.93 -2.24
N ALA A 98 3.27 4.93 -2.12
CA ALA A 98 3.95 5.17 -0.87
C ALA A 98 5.13 6.12 -1.06
N TRP A 99 5.30 7.02 -0.10
CA TRP A 99 6.40 8.00 -0.05
C TRP A 99 7.52 7.50 0.85
N ALA A 100 8.70 8.04 0.62
CA ALA A 100 9.86 7.76 1.48
C ALA A 100 9.60 8.15 2.94
N ASP A 101 8.77 9.17 3.20
CA ASP A 101 8.36 9.63 4.54
C ASP A 101 7.43 8.67 5.30
N GLY A 102 7.01 7.57 4.65
CA GLY A 102 6.17 6.53 5.24
C GLY A 102 4.67 6.71 5.04
N SER A 103 4.24 7.72 4.29
CA SER A 103 2.84 7.89 3.90
C SER A 103 2.45 6.84 2.86
N VAL A 104 1.32 6.15 3.07
CA VAL A 104 0.79 5.13 2.14
C VAL A 104 -0.68 5.40 1.86
N ARG A 105 -1.07 5.24 0.59
CA ARG A 105 -2.47 5.32 0.13
C ARG A 105 -2.70 4.44 -1.10
N GLY A 106 -3.96 4.23 -1.45
CA GLY A 106 -4.31 3.45 -2.64
C GLY A 106 -5.75 2.96 -2.62
N TYR A 107 -6.16 2.22 -3.63
CA TYR A 107 -7.52 1.72 -3.76
C TYR A 107 -7.60 0.43 -4.57
N LEU A 108 -8.71 -0.28 -4.39
CA LEU A 108 -9.16 -1.35 -5.26
C LEU A 108 -10.03 -0.76 -6.37
N LYS A 109 -9.88 -1.29 -7.59
CA LYS A 109 -10.75 -0.91 -8.72
C LYS A 109 -12.19 -1.35 -8.48
N HIS A 110 -12.37 -2.51 -7.87
CA HIS A 110 -13.68 -3.04 -7.49
C HIS A 110 -13.75 -3.25 -5.98
N ASN A 111 -14.61 -2.49 -5.32
CA ASN A 111 -14.94 -2.63 -3.90
C ASN A 111 -16.48 -2.52 -3.74
N PRO A 112 -17.18 -3.60 -3.39
CA PRO A 112 -16.66 -4.96 -3.15
C PRO A 112 -16.19 -5.68 -4.45
N ILE A 113 -15.30 -6.67 -4.28
CA ILE A 113 -14.85 -7.54 -5.38
C ILE A 113 -16.03 -8.43 -5.82
N PRO A 114 -16.43 -8.43 -7.10
CA PRO A 114 -17.62 -9.14 -7.56
C PRO A 114 -17.36 -10.66 -7.65
N LEU A 115 -17.64 -11.39 -6.58
CA LEU A 115 -17.50 -12.83 -6.54
C LEU A 115 -18.77 -13.53 -7.08
N LYS A 116 -18.58 -14.50 -7.97
CA LYS A 116 -19.68 -15.35 -8.46
C LYS A 116 -20.00 -16.51 -7.52
N LYS A 117 -19.03 -16.91 -6.68
CA LYS A 117 -19.12 -17.99 -5.68
C LYS A 117 -18.35 -17.61 -4.43
N PRO A 118 -18.72 -18.16 -3.26
CA PRO A 118 -17.89 -18.04 -2.07
C PRO A 118 -16.46 -18.57 -2.32
N LEU A 119 -15.47 -17.91 -1.73
CA LEU A 119 -14.08 -18.38 -1.81
C LEU A 119 -13.89 -19.65 -0.98
N GLU A 120 -13.23 -20.63 -1.56
CA GLU A 120 -12.85 -21.89 -0.87
C GLU A 120 -11.41 -21.81 -0.35
N SER A 121 -10.60 -20.88 -0.86
CA SER A 121 -9.21 -20.64 -0.44
C SER A 121 -8.83 -19.19 -0.64
N LEU A 122 -7.69 -18.77 -0.07
CA LEU A 122 -7.05 -17.48 -0.32
C LEU A 122 -6.07 -17.53 -1.50
N ASP A 123 -6.25 -18.48 -2.42
CA ASP A 123 -5.56 -18.45 -3.70
C ASP A 123 -6.21 -17.38 -4.58
N LEU A 124 -5.45 -16.33 -4.90
CA LEU A 124 -5.94 -15.16 -5.61
C LEU A 124 -5.69 -15.20 -7.12
N ASP A 125 -5.08 -16.27 -7.66
CA ASP A 125 -4.71 -16.34 -9.07
C ASP A 125 -5.91 -16.11 -9.99
N GLU A 126 -7.01 -16.85 -9.78
CA GLU A 126 -8.25 -16.66 -10.54
C GLU A 126 -8.89 -15.28 -10.32
N LEU A 127 -8.65 -14.64 -9.16
CA LEU A 127 -9.23 -13.35 -8.83
C LEU A 127 -8.46 -12.18 -9.46
N TYR A 128 -7.14 -12.30 -9.61
CA TYR A 128 -6.34 -11.36 -10.39
C TYR A 128 -6.53 -11.61 -11.89
N GLY A 129 -6.50 -12.87 -12.30
CA GLY A 129 -6.50 -13.27 -13.71
C GLY A 129 -5.27 -12.76 -14.46
N PRO A 130 -5.16 -13.01 -15.77
CA PRO A 130 -4.06 -12.51 -16.59
C PRO A 130 -3.95 -10.99 -16.53
N GLY A 131 -2.74 -10.48 -16.29
CA GLY A 131 -2.57 -9.05 -16.09
C GLY A 131 -1.11 -8.62 -15.98
N PHE A 132 -0.93 -7.36 -15.58
CA PHE A 132 0.36 -6.72 -15.45
C PHE A 132 0.54 -6.10 -14.08
N LEU A 133 1.77 -6.21 -13.58
CA LEU A 133 2.26 -5.50 -12.41
C LEU A 133 3.24 -4.42 -12.88
N THR A 134 2.98 -3.18 -12.49
CA THR A 134 3.82 -2.02 -12.83
C THR A 134 4.31 -1.35 -11.55
N VAL A 135 5.62 -1.14 -11.46
CA VAL A 135 6.24 -0.33 -10.41
C VAL A 135 6.77 0.94 -11.02
N THR A 136 6.40 2.09 -10.48
CA THR A 136 6.84 3.41 -10.96
C THR A 136 7.51 4.18 -9.83
N LYS A 137 8.77 4.58 -10.02
CA LYS A 137 9.50 5.45 -9.09
C LYS A 137 9.43 6.89 -9.59
N ILE A 138 8.87 7.78 -8.80
CA ILE A 138 8.73 9.21 -9.07
C ILE A 138 9.71 9.94 -8.17
N LEU A 139 10.77 10.46 -8.78
CA LEU A 139 11.86 11.12 -8.08
C LEU A 139 11.71 12.64 -8.17
N GLU A 140 11.87 13.33 -7.05
CA GLU A 140 11.82 14.80 -6.98
C GLU A 140 12.85 15.42 -7.94
N GLY A 141 12.44 16.44 -8.67
CA GLY A 141 13.30 17.13 -9.63
C GLY A 141 13.51 16.42 -10.97
N ARG A 142 13.03 15.19 -11.15
CA ARG A 142 13.05 14.52 -12.45
C ARG A 142 11.76 14.75 -13.22
N LYS A 143 11.89 15.03 -14.54
CA LYS A 143 10.72 15.30 -15.40
C LYS A 143 9.94 14.02 -15.76
N THR A 144 10.62 12.88 -15.80
CA THR A 144 10.03 11.60 -16.20
C THR A 144 10.21 10.58 -15.09
N PRO A 145 9.15 9.86 -14.70
CA PRO A 145 9.26 8.75 -13.76
C PRO A 145 10.01 7.56 -14.38
N PHE A 146 10.53 6.69 -13.53
CA PHE A 146 11.05 5.38 -13.93
C PHE A 146 9.96 4.35 -13.72
N SER A 147 9.57 3.67 -14.78
CA SER A 147 8.53 2.65 -14.73
C SER A 147 9.04 1.34 -15.31
N GLY A 148 8.81 0.25 -14.60
CA GLY A 148 9.01 -1.11 -15.08
C GLY A 148 7.71 -1.89 -14.97
N GLN A 149 7.46 -2.80 -15.92
CA GLN A 149 6.26 -3.61 -15.98
C GLN A 149 6.61 -5.07 -16.28
N VAL A 150 5.91 -5.99 -15.62
CA VAL A 150 5.98 -7.43 -15.88
C VAL A 150 4.58 -8.01 -15.98
N MET A 151 4.45 -9.11 -16.69
CA MET A 151 3.23 -9.92 -16.67
C MET A 151 3.14 -10.64 -15.32
N MET A 152 1.96 -10.66 -14.73
CA MET A 152 1.67 -11.43 -13.52
C MET A 152 1.63 -12.93 -13.89
N LEU A 153 2.45 -13.72 -13.22
CA LEU A 153 2.61 -15.15 -13.52
C LEU A 153 2.07 -16.06 -12.42
N TYR A 154 2.00 -15.54 -11.19
CA TYR A 154 1.76 -16.34 -10.00
C TYR A 154 0.42 -16.06 -9.33
N GLY A 155 -0.24 -14.95 -9.68
CA GLY A 155 -1.42 -14.48 -8.94
C GLY A 155 -1.16 -14.24 -7.45
N ASP A 156 0.09 -14.14 -7.08
CA ASP A 156 0.60 -13.90 -5.72
C ASP A 156 1.48 -12.66 -5.77
N LEU A 157 1.06 -11.60 -5.10
CA LEU A 157 1.71 -10.30 -5.18
C LEU A 157 3.18 -10.35 -4.74
N ALA A 158 3.53 -11.14 -3.73
CA ALA A 158 4.91 -11.26 -3.27
C ALA A 158 5.81 -11.92 -4.32
N LYS A 159 5.31 -13.00 -4.95
CA LYS A 159 6.03 -13.71 -6.02
C LYS A 159 6.12 -12.88 -7.30
N ASP A 160 5.05 -12.21 -7.70
CA ASP A 160 5.03 -11.36 -8.89
C ASP A 160 5.94 -10.13 -8.73
N LEU A 161 6.04 -9.56 -7.51
CA LEU A 161 7.02 -8.53 -7.19
C LEU A 161 8.46 -9.06 -7.19
N ALA A 162 8.73 -10.25 -6.65
CA ALA A 162 10.05 -10.86 -6.72
C ALA A 162 10.46 -11.10 -8.19
N HIS A 163 9.51 -11.54 -9.02
CA HIS A 163 9.70 -11.66 -10.47
C HIS A 163 10.01 -10.30 -11.11
N TYR A 164 9.28 -9.23 -10.74
CA TYR A 164 9.58 -7.87 -11.21
C TYR A 164 11.02 -7.46 -10.91
N PHE A 165 11.51 -7.66 -9.68
CA PHE A 165 12.88 -7.31 -9.31
C PHE A 165 13.91 -8.11 -10.09
N SER A 166 13.65 -9.39 -10.32
CA SER A 166 14.53 -10.25 -11.13
C SER A 166 14.60 -9.78 -12.58
N GLN A 167 13.46 -9.47 -13.21
CA GLN A 167 13.39 -9.12 -14.64
C GLN A 167 13.75 -7.66 -14.93
N SER A 168 13.26 -6.73 -14.11
CA SER A 168 13.36 -5.29 -14.39
C SER A 168 14.54 -4.63 -13.67
N GLU A 169 14.87 -5.08 -12.46
CA GLU A 169 15.95 -4.47 -11.66
C GLU A 169 17.19 -5.39 -11.54
N GLN A 170 17.12 -6.62 -12.06
CA GLN A 170 18.19 -7.62 -12.03
C GLN A 170 18.75 -7.86 -10.61
N THR A 171 17.89 -7.76 -9.61
CA THR A 171 18.23 -7.89 -8.19
C THR A 171 17.52 -9.10 -7.63
N PRO A 172 18.24 -10.15 -7.18
CA PRO A 172 17.63 -11.26 -6.46
C PRO A 172 16.91 -10.73 -5.22
N THR A 173 15.63 -11.08 -5.11
CA THR A 173 14.74 -10.47 -4.12
C THR A 173 13.76 -11.50 -3.57
N LEU A 174 13.56 -11.50 -2.25
CA LEU A 174 12.54 -12.25 -1.57
C LEU A 174 11.58 -11.29 -0.87
N ILE A 175 10.28 -11.55 -0.99
CA ILE A 175 9.23 -10.73 -0.38
C ILE A 175 8.29 -11.64 0.41
N ILE A 176 7.95 -11.22 1.61
CA ILE A 176 6.96 -11.85 2.48
C ILE A 176 5.92 -10.78 2.82
N LEU A 177 4.67 -11.04 2.52
CA LEU A 177 3.52 -10.21 2.90
C LEU A 177 2.65 -11.02 3.85
N SER A 178 2.37 -10.49 5.04
CA SER A 178 1.68 -11.24 6.09
C SER A 178 0.60 -10.39 6.74
N ILE A 179 -0.65 -10.84 6.64
CA ILE A 179 -1.82 -10.24 7.31
C ILE A 179 -2.47 -11.35 8.14
N HIS A 180 -2.61 -11.12 9.42
CA HIS A 180 -3.30 -12.00 10.34
C HIS A 180 -4.65 -11.39 10.71
N PHE A 181 -5.68 -12.23 10.71
CA PHE A 181 -7.03 -11.87 11.12
C PHE A 181 -7.39 -12.63 12.39
N ASP A 182 -7.99 -11.93 13.33
CA ASP A 182 -8.59 -12.55 14.50
C ASP A 182 -9.87 -13.34 14.14
N LYS A 183 -10.46 -14.01 15.14
CA LYS A 183 -11.71 -14.77 14.96
C LYS A 183 -12.93 -13.94 14.54
N ASP A 184 -12.89 -12.63 14.79
CA ASP A 184 -13.97 -11.68 14.49
C ASP A 184 -13.71 -11.00 13.12
N GLY A 185 -12.60 -11.36 12.45
CA GLY A 185 -12.21 -10.88 11.13
C GLY A 185 -11.56 -9.50 11.15
N ASN A 186 -11.05 -9.03 12.29
CA ASN A 186 -10.24 -7.83 12.36
C ASN A 186 -8.77 -8.16 12.04
N VAL A 187 -8.07 -7.20 11.46
CA VAL A 187 -6.62 -7.33 11.27
C VAL A 187 -5.95 -7.05 12.61
N ASP A 188 -5.51 -8.08 13.31
CA ASP A 188 -4.85 -7.97 14.60
C ASP A 188 -3.32 -7.96 14.51
N GLY A 189 -2.75 -8.34 13.33
CA GLY A 189 -1.34 -8.21 13.05
C GLY A 189 -1.04 -8.18 11.55
N SER A 190 -0.26 -7.20 11.09
CA SER A 190 0.17 -7.17 9.70
C SER A 190 1.57 -6.58 9.54
N GLY A 191 2.33 -7.18 8.63
CA GLY A 191 3.68 -6.74 8.31
C GLY A 191 4.23 -7.41 7.07
N ALA A 192 5.43 -6.99 6.68
CA ALA A 192 6.09 -7.54 5.51
C ALA A 192 7.61 -7.51 5.65
N ILE A 193 8.28 -8.36 4.89
CA ILE A 193 9.74 -8.43 4.81
C ILE A 193 10.16 -8.38 3.34
N PHE A 194 11.21 -7.63 3.06
CA PHE A 194 11.83 -7.44 1.76
C PHE A 194 13.33 -7.63 1.89
N ILE A 195 13.86 -8.68 1.26
CA ILE A 195 15.26 -9.05 1.32
C ILE A 195 15.85 -8.94 -0.06
N GLN A 196 16.95 -8.24 -0.18
CA GLN A 196 17.65 -8.01 -1.44
C GLN A 196 19.13 -8.34 -1.32
N ALA A 197 19.64 -9.12 -2.27
CA ALA A 197 21.07 -9.29 -2.44
C ALA A 197 21.70 -7.98 -2.93
N LEU A 198 22.74 -7.50 -2.28
CA LEU A 198 23.51 -6.34 -2.72
C LEU A 198 24.66 -6.80 -3.64
N PRO A 199 25.23 -5.89 -4.48
CA PRO A 199 26.33 -6.23 -5.35
C PRO A 199 27.50 -6.87 -4.58
N GLY A 200 27.90 -8.06 -5.02
CA GLY A 200 28.97 -8.84 -4.37
C GLY A 200 28.48 -9.88 -3.36
N CYS A 201 27.17 -10.04 -3.16
CA CYS A 201 26.63 -11.13 -2.38
C CYS A 201 26.98 -12.47 -3.01
N ASP A 202 27.51 -13.39 -2.23
CA ASP A 202 27.79 -14.75 -2.69
C ASP A 202 26.53 -15.63 -2.72
N GLU A 203 26.46 -16.55 -3.69
CA GLU A 203 25.29 -17.42 -3.90
C GLU A 203 24.97 -18.28 -2.67
N ASN A 204 25.95 -18.80 -1.97
CA ASN A 204 25.75 -19.66 -0.79
C ASN A 204 25.10 -18.88 0.39
N THR A 205 25.44 -17.60 0.54
CA THR A 205 24.78 -16.72 1.52
C THR A 205 23.33 -16.46 1.14
N LEU A 206 23.06 -16.22 -0.13
CA LEU A 206 21.70 -15.99 -0.64
C LEU A 206 20.83 -17.23 -0.43
N GLU A 207 21.30 -18.43 -0.82
CA GLU A 207 20.61 -19.70 -0.60
C GLU A 207 20.26 -19.93 0.89
N LYS A 208 21.21 -19.68 1.81
CA LYS A 208 20.95 -19.84 3.25
C LYS A 208 19.87 -18.88 3.77
N VAL A 209 19.83 -17.67 3.27
CA VAL A 209 18.78 -16.69 3.66
C VAL A 209 17.43 -17.09 3.07
N GLU A 210 17.40 -17.59 1.83
CA GLU A 210 16.19 -18.12 1.20
C GLU A 210 15.66 -19.34 1.99
N ASP A 211 16.50 -20.33 2.28
CA ASP A 211 16.13 -21.52 3.05
C ASP A 211 15.58 -21.14 4.42
N MET A 212 16.25 -20.25 5.14
CA MET A 212 15.78 -19.78 6.44
C MET A 212 14.43 -19.05 6.31
N SER A 213 14.26 -18.22 5.30
CA SER A 213 13.04 -17.44 5.09
C SER A 213 11.81 -18.30 4.83
N THR A 214 11.98 -19.49 4.25
CA THR A 214 10.89 -20.46 4.06
C THR A 214 10.40 -21.10 5.39
N SER A 215 11.22 -21.06 6.43
CA SER A 215 10.92 -21.62 7.75
C SER A 215 10.49 -20.58 8.78
N LEU A 216 10.38 -19.30 8.39
CA LEU A 216 9.95 -18.24 9.29
C LEU A 216 8.51 -18.48 9.80
N PRO A 217 8.25 -18.22 11.07
CA PRO A 217 6.88 -18.18 11.57
C PRO A 217 6.11 -17.02 10.92
N SER A 218 4.78 -17.05 11.00
CA SER A 218 3.96 -15.96 10.49
C SER A 218 4.33 -14.63 11.14
N LEU A 219 4.80 -13.68 10.35
CA LEU A 219 5.11 -12.33 10.83
C LEU A 219 3.85 -11.66 11.39
N GLY A 220 2.72 -11.75 10.66
CA GLY A 220 1.46 -11.15 11.10
C GLY A 220 1.02 -11.69 12.46
N ALA A 221 1.10 -13.00 12.68
CA ALA A 221 0.78 -13.60 13.98
C ALA A 221 1.72 -13.12 15.10
N ALA A 222 3.01 -13.02 14.84
CA ALA A 222 3.97 -12.51 15.82
C ALA A 222 3.70 -11.04 16.19
N LEU A 223 3.32 -10.21 15.19
CA LEU A 223 2.95 -8.81 15.41
C LEU A 223 1.63 -8.70 16.18
N ALA A 224 0.66 -9.59 15.92
CA ALA A 224 -0.60 -9.68 16.69
C ALA A 224 -0.37 -9.94 18.17
N GLU A 225 0.66 -10.72 18.51
CA GLU A 225 1.10 -10.98 19.88
C GLU A 225 1.89 -9.81 20.52
N GLY A 226 2.06 -8.69 19.80
CA GLY A 226 2.77 -7.50 20.28
C GLY A 226 4.28 -7.55 20.11
N LYS A 227 4.83 -8.51 19.35
CA LYS A 227 6.26 -8.52 19.03
C LYS A 227 6.62 -7.35 18.13
N ALA A 228 7.63 -6.55 18.49
CA ALA A 228 8.15 -5.52 17.60
C ALA A 228 8.80 -6.14 16.36
N VAL A 229 8.60 -5.55 15.17
CA VAL A 229 9.17 -6.07 13.92
C VAL A 229 10.70 -6.15 13.97
N ARG A 230 11.34 -5.19 14.65
CA ARG A 230 12.78 -5.22 14.89
C ARG A 230 13.21 -6.45 15.68
N ALA A 231 12.52 -6.76 16.78
CA ALA A 231 12.82 -7.94 17.60
C ALA A 231 12.62 -9.25 16.82
N PHE A 232 11.60 -9.29 15.95
CA PHE A 232 11.39 -10.43 15.05
C PHE A 232 12.59 -10.64 14.12
N VAL A 233 13.07 -9.57 13.47
CA VAL A 233 14.24 -9.65 12.59
C VAL A 233 15.51 -10.02 13.35
N GLU A 234 15.80 -9.40 14.48
CA GLU A 234 16.99 -9.67 15.30
C GLU A 234 17.01 -11.12 15.81
N GLU A 235 15.84 -11.70 16.13
CA GLU A 235 15.74 -13.10 16.59
C GLU A 235 15.97 -14.09 15.44
N HIS A 236 15.25 -13.94 14.33
CA HIS A 236 15.23 -14.95 13.27
C HIS A 236 16.42 -14.83 12.31
N PHE A 237 16.98 -13.64 12.13
CA PHE A 237 18.14 -13.41 11.26
C PHE A 237 19.46 -13.28 12.02
N ALA A 238 19.48 -13.55 13.34
CA ALA A 238 20.69 -13.52 14.17
C ALA A 238 21.92 -14.23 13.57
N PRO A 239 21.78 -15.41 12.92
CA PRO A 239 22.93 -16.11 12.33
C PRO A 239 23.65 -15.34 11.22
N PHE A 240 23.02 -14.32 10.65
CA PHE A 240 23.57 -13.48 9.57
C PHE A 240 24.16 -12.14 10.07
N GLY A 241 24.25 -11.92 11.37
CA GLY A 241 24.80 -10.67 11.90
C GLY A 241 23.94 -9.46 11.53
N VAL A 242 22.86 -9.23 12.28
CA VAL A 242 21.89 -8.17 12.00
C VAL A 242 22.45 -6.81 12.43
N GLN A 243 22.54 -5.87 11.50
CA GLN A 243 22.85 -4.47 11.77
C GLN A 243 21.66 -3.59 11.45
N HIS A 244 21.00 -3.01 12.43
CA HIS A 244 19.94 -2.04 12.24
C HIS A 244 20.49 -0.70 11.73
N LEU A 245 19.86 -0.12 10.70
CA LEU A 245 20.26 1.14 10.08
C LEU A 245 19.34 2.30 10.45
N GLU A 246 18.05 2.16 10.17
CA GLU A 246 17.09 3.25 10.30
C GLU A 246 15.67 2.75 10.56
N ARG A 247 14.84 3.64 11.11
CA ARG A 247 13.40 3.44 11.27
C ARG A 247 12.67 4.65 10.71
N GLN A 248 11.61 4.37 9.95
CA GLN A 248 10.66 5.34 9.44
C GLN A 248 9.26 4.96 9.93
N GLU A 249 8.50 5.90 10.47
CA GLU A 249 7.08 5.67 10.78
C GLU A 249 6.28 5.43 9.51
N LEU A 250 5.28 4.54 9.59
CA LEU A 250 4.32 4.29 8.51
C LEU A 250 2.94 4.76 8.92
N ASN A 251 2.22 5.37 8.00
CA ASN A 251 0.87 5.84 8.26
C ASN A 251 0.00 5.84 7.00
N PHE A 252 -1.29 5.58 7.18
CA PHE A 252 -2.30 5.81 6.16
C PHE A 252 -2.53 7.30 6.01
N HIS A 253 -2.04 7.87 4.91
CA HIS A 253 -2.14 9.30 4.66
C HIS A 253 -2.40 9.60 3.19
N CYS A 254 -3.35 10.52 2.93
CA CYS A 254 -3.61 11.06 1.61
C CYS A 254 -3.64 12.59 1.68
N PRO A 255 -2.86 13.30 0.86
CA PRO A 255 -2.80 14.76 0.88
C PRO A 255 -4.03 15.45 0.29
N CYS A 256 -5.09 14.70 -0.07
CA CYS A 256 -6.30 15.28 -0.64
C CYS A 256 -7.00 16.23 0.34
N SER A 257 -7.56 17.30 -0.18
CA SER A 257 -8.33 18.27 0.58
C SER A 257 -9.50 18.83 -0.23
N LYS A 258 -10.49 19.46 0.42
CA LYS A 258 -11.63 20.11 -0.25
C LYS A 258 -11.14 21.23 -1.17
N GLU A 259 -10.13 21.99 -0.76
CA GLU A 259 -9.52 23.08 -1.52
C GLU A 259 -8.87 22.57 -2.83
N GLN A 260 -8.24 21.39 -2.77
CA GLN A 260 -7.68 20.77 -3.96
C GLN A 260 -8.77 20.41 -4.98
N TYR A 261 -9.90 19.88 -4.53
CA TYR A 261 -11.05 19.59 -5.39
C TYR A 261 -11.71 20.87 -5.91
N GLN A 262 -11.76 21.95 -5.13
CA GLN A 262 -12.18 23.26 -5.62
C GLN A 262 -11.32 23.74 -6.79
N THR A 263 -10.00 23.57 -6.65
CA THR A 263 -9.07 23.91 -7.75
C THR A 263 -9.34 23.10 -9.01
N TYR A 264 -9.62 21.79 -8.89
CA TYR A 264 -9.96 20.94 -10.03
C TYR A 264 -11.30 21.34 -10.67
N LEU A 265 -12.33 21.63 -9.87
CA LEU A 265 -13.62 22.12 -10.36
C LEU A 265 -13.48 23.45 -11.11
N GLY A 266 -12.63 24.35 -10.61
CA GLY A 266 -12.36 25.63 -11.29
C GLY A 266 -11.66 25.49 -12.64
N GLN A 267 -10.93 24.38 -12.87
CA GLN A 267 -10.25 24.10 -14.14
C GLN A 267 -11.13 23.42 -15.20
N LEU A 268 -12.36 23.06 -14.87
CA LEU A 268 -13.32 22.46 -15.82
C LEU A 268 -13.65 23.42 -16.97
N GLY A 269 -13.98 22.86 -18.13
CA GLY A 269 -14.46 23.63 -19.28
C GLY A 269 -15.78 24.36 -18.98
N LYS A 270 -16.09 25.38 -19.76
CA LYS A 270 -17.33 26.19 -19.55
C LYS A 270 -18.58 25.32 -19.62
N GLU A 271 -18.66 24.41 -20.59
CA GLU A 271 -19.83 23.53 -20.77
C GLU A 271 -20.06 22.63 -19.56
N GLU A 272 -18.98 22.05 -19.01
CA GLU A 272 -19.04 21.19 -17.82
C GLU A 272 -19.44 21.97 -16.57
N ARG A 273 -18.92 23.22 -16.41
CA ARG A 273 -19.31 24.10 -15.30
C ARG A 273 -20.77 24.51 -15.38
N ASP A 274 -21.24 24.91 -16.58
CA ASP A 274 -22.63 25.28 -16.80
C ASP A 274 -23.57 24.09 -16.55
N ASP A 275 -23.18 22.88 -16.94
CA ASP A 275 -23.95 21.66 -16.69
C ASP A 275 -24.06 21.36 -15.17
N ILE A 276 -22.95 21.44 -14.43
CA ILE A 276 -22.95 21.26 -12.97
C ILE A 276 -23.87 22.28 -12.28
N LEU A 277 -23.82 23.57 -12.71
CA LEU A 277 -24.62 24.63 -12.11
C LEU A 277 -26.12 24.51 -12.43
N GLN A 278 -26.47 23.94 -13.57
CA GLN A 278 -27.87 23.79 -14.01
C GLN A 278 -28.51 22.50 -13.58
N ASN A 279 -27.76 21.40 -13.59
CA ASN A 279 -28.31 20.05 -13.48
C ASN A 279 -27.89 19.32 -12.19
N GLY A 280 -26.91 19.84 -11.44
CA GLY A 280 -26.43 19.24 -10.18
C GLY A 280 -25.74 17.89 -10.40
N PRO A 281 -25.80 16.98 -9.43
CA PRO A 281 -26.59 16.98 -8.19
C PRO A 281 -26.13 17.98 -7.14
N PHE A 282 -27.06 18.36 -6.20
CA PHE A 282 -26.73 19.21 -5.05
C PHE A 282 -27.11 18.52 -3.73
N PRO A 283 -26.15 18.38 -2.76
CA PRO A 283 -24.73 18.75 -2.91
C PRO A 283 -24.02 17.85 -3.93
N LEU A 284 -23.06 18.43 -4.67
CA LEU A 284 -22.13 17.65 -5.51
C LEU A 284 -21.17 16.89 -4.61
N GLU A 285 -21.12 15.59 -4.79
CA GLU A 285 -20.22 14.70 -4.06
C GLU A 285 -19.03 14.34 -4.92
N LEU A 286 -17.81 14.56 -4.41
CA LEU A 286 -16.57 14.12 -5.00
C LEU A 286 -15.83 13.19 -4.03
N VAL A 287 -15.45 12.01 -4.52
CA VAL A 287 -14.80 10.98 -3.71
C VAL A 287 -13.34 10.84 -4.10
N CYS A 288 -12.44 10.89 -3.12
CA CYS A 288 -11.04 10.60 -3.35
C CYS A 288 -10.83 9.08 -3.43
N LEU A 289 -10.51 8.56 -4.61
CA LEU A 289 -10.29 7.13 -4.81
C LEU A 289 -9.21 6.57 -3.85
N ASN A 290 -8.11 7.31 -3.63
CA ASN A 290 -6.98 6.84 -2.84
C ASN A 290 -7.23 6.70 -1.33
N CYS A 291 -8.28 7.32 -0.78
CA CYS A 291 -8.57 7.23 0.65
C CYS A 291 -10.07 7.22 0.97
N ASN A 292 -10.91 7.13 -0.04
CA ASN A 292 -12.37 7.12 0.09
C ASN A 292 -12.94 8.27 0.94
N THR A 293 -12.24 9.43 0.96
CA THR A 293 -12.78 10.64 1.59
C THR A 293 -13.81 11.27 0.67
N HIS A 294 -14.98 11.56 1.21
CA HIS A 294 -16.08 12.21 0.51
C HIS A 294 -16.07 13.72 0.80
N TYR A 295 -16.10 14.52 -0.26
CA TYR A 295 -16.17 15.98 -0.22
C TYR A 295 -17.48 16.43 -0.83
N TYR A 296 -18.24 17.22 -0.09
CA TYR A 296 -19.53 17.74 -0.51
C TYR A 296 -19.45 19.23 -0.80
N PHE A 297 -20.06 19.65 -1.91
CA PHE A 297 -20.14 21.03 -2.34
C PHE A 297 -21.59 21.43 -2.50
N SER A 298 -22.05 22.41 -1.72
CA SER A 298 -23.39 22.94 -1.84
C SER A 298 -23.57 23.73 -3.15
N GLU A 299 -24.80 23.95 -3.58
CA GLU A 299 -25.12 24.80 -4.75
C GLU A 299 -24.54 26.21 -4.61
N GLU A 300 -24.57 26.78 -3.41
CA GLU A 300 -24.01 28.12 -3.12
C GLU A 300 -22.48 28.15 -3.28
N GLU A 301 -21.77 27.11 -2.74
CA GLU A 301 -20.32 26.96 -2.88
C GLU A 301 -19.93 26.83 -4.36
N LEU A 302 -20.66 26.00 -5.13
CA LEU A 302 -20.40 25.80 -6.56
C LEU A 302 -20.68 27.07 -7.37
N SER A 303 -21.78 27.75 -7.09
CA SER A 303 -22.12 29.01 -7.75
C SER A 303 -21.04 30.07 -7.53
N THR A 304 -20.52 30.18 -6.31
CA THR A 304 -19.44 31.11 -5.99
C THR A 304 -18.14 30.73 -6.69
N LEU A 305 -17.77 29.45 -6.65
CA LEU A 305 -16.51 28.94 -7.20
C LEU A 305 -16.47 29.03 -8.72
N LEU A 306 -17.52 28.52 -9.40
CA LEU A 306 -17.53 28.35 -10.85
C LEU A 306 -17.83 29.66 -11.61
N ASN A 307 -18.46 30.68 -10.95
CA ASN A 307 -18.68 32.01 -11.52
C ASN A 307 -17.51 32.97 -11.27
N ALA A 308 -16.69 32.75 -10.22
CA ALA A 308 -15.59 33.68 -9.89
C ALA A 308 -14.50 33.76 -10.97
N GLU A 309 -14.28 32.71 -11.76
CA GLU A 309 -13.27 32.67 -12.81
C GLU A 309 -13.72 33.33 -14.15
N ASN A 310 -15.00 33.71 -14.29
CA ASN A 310 -15.46 34.49 -15.44
C ASN A 310 -14.98 35.96 -15.38
N THR A 311 -14.22 36.35 -14.35
CA THR A 311 -13.78 37.76 -14.14
C THR A 311 -12.27 37.98 -14.35
N GLN A 312 -11.51 36.97 -14.80
CA GLN A 312 -10.13 37.21 -15.24
C GLN A 312 -10.11 37.42 -16.78
N PRO A 313 -9.58 38.56 -17.22
CA PRO A 313 -9.55 38.97 -18.63
C PRO A 313 -8.54 38.13 -19.45
#